data_bfd3353495ec4b73f7515948aa2335a2
#
_entry.id   bfd3353495ec4b73f7515948aa2335a2
#
_cell.length_a   1.000
_cell.length_b   1.000
_cell.length_c   1.000
_cell.angle_alpha   90.00
_cell.angle_beta   90.00
_cell.angle_gamma   90.00
#
_symmetry.space_group_name_H-M   'P 1'
#
loop_
_entity.id
_entity.type
_entity.pdbx_description
1 polymer ?
#
loop_
_entity_poly.entity_id
_entity_poly.type
_entity_poly.pdbx_seq_one_letter_code
_entity_poly.pdbx_strand_id
1 'polypeptide(L)'
;EYQYTAIRAMSQIYKKETLIHLYGEEAGNIRWKQTMNEVILQLGKGSGKDYMSTIAVAYIVYLLLCLKDPAKYYGKPPGDSIDIINIAINADQAKRVLFWSLRKRSIRRLQCALRNS
;
A
#
# COMPACT_ATOMS: atom_id res chain seq x y z
N GLU A 1 15.29 0.97 -8.81
CA GLU A 1 14.13 1.31 -9.67
C GLU A 1 12.95 0.34 -9.51
N TYR A 2 13.19 -0.98 -9.40
CA TYR A 2 12.13 -1.97 -9.14
C TYR A 2 11.33 -1.72 -7.86
N GLN A 3 11.95 -1.18 -6.81
CA GLN A 3 11.28 -0.84 -5.55
C GLN A 3 10.21 0.24 -5.75
N TYR A 4 10.49 1.26 -6.53
CA TYR A 4 9.50 2.30 -6.86
C TYR A 4 8.33 1.74 -7.65
N THR A 5 8.59 0.87 -8.60
CA THR A 5 7.55 0.20 -9.38
C THR A 5 6.64 -0.65 -8.51
N ALA A 6 7.23 -1.43 -7.58
CA ALA A 6 6.50 -2.26 -6.64
C ALA A 6 5.63 -1.41 -5.69
N ILE A 7 6.17 -0.34 -5.11
CA ILE A 7 5.42 0.57 -4.23
C ILE A 7 4.27 1.23 -4.99
N ARG A 8 4.49 1.70 -6.20
CA ARG A 8 3.43 2.27 -7.03
C ARG A 8 2.33 1.27 -7.35
N ALA A 9 2.69 0.03 -7.67
CA ALA A 9 1.71 -1.04 -7.91
C ALA A 9 0.86 -1.32 -6.67
N MET A 10 1.48 -1.49 -5.51
CA MET A 10 0.77 -1.73 -4.24
C MET A 10 -0.10 -0.55 -3.81
N SER A 11 0.30 0.69 -4.14
CA SER A 11 -0.43 1.91 -3.80
C SER A 11 -1.43 2.35 -4.87
N GLN A 12 -1.63 1.57 -5.92
CA GLN A 12 -2.52 1.89 -7.05
C GLN A 12 -2.14 3.19 -7.79
N ILE A 13 -0.85 3.56 -7.75
CA ILE A 13 -0.34 4.77 -8.41
C ILE A 13 0.47 4.36 -9.63
N TYR A 14 -0.14 4.45 -10.81
CA TYR A 14 0.52 4.11 -12.07
C TYR A 14 0.64 5.31 -12.97
N LYS A 15 1.77 5.36 -13.70
CA LYS A 15 1.86 6.20 -14.89
C LYS A 15 1.48 5.36 -16.10
N LYS A 16 0.61 5.90 -16.95
CA LYS A 16 0.15 5.22 -18.16
C LYS A 16 1.32 4.78 -19.05
N GLU A 17 2.30 5.65 -19.21
CA GLU A 17 3.50 5.40 -20.01
C GLU A 17 4.31 4.19 -19.49
N THR A 18 4.39 4.04 -18.16
CA THR A 18 5.09 2.91 -17.54
C THR A 18 4.38 1.60 -17.85
N LEU A 19 3.05 1.57 -17.80
CA LEU A 19 2.27 0.37 -18.12
C LEU A 19 2.37 0.03 -19.61
N ILE A 20 2.34 1.02 -20.48
CA ILE A 20 2.54 0.82 -21.92
C ILE A 20 3.94 0.26 -22.21
N HIS A 21 4.97 0.77 -21.54
CA HIS A 21 6.33 0.27 -21.70
C HIS A 21 6.50 -1.18 -21.24
N LEU A 22 5.83 -1.56 -20.12
CA LEU A 22 5.95 -2.91 -19.57
C LEU A 22 5.11 -3.97 -20.31
N TYR A 23 3.94 -3.61 -20.79
CA TYR A 23 2.95 -4.55 -21.31
C TYR A 23 2.61 -4.35 -22.79
N GLY A 24 3.16 -3.32 -23.44
CA GLY A 24 2.78 -2.90 -24.78
C GLY A 24 1.59 -1.94 -24.79
N GLU A 25 1.35 -1.29 -25.93
CA GLU A 25 0.37 -0.20 -26.02
C GLU A 25 -1.06 -0.65 -25.72
N GLU A 26 -1.51 -1.74 -26.29
CA GLU A 26 -2.87 -2.24 -26.12
C GLU A 26 -3.12 -2.74 -24.71
N ALA A 27 -2.29 -3.65 -24.20
CA ALA A 27 -2.40 -4.21 -22.87
C ALA A 27 -2.15 -3.14 -21.77
N GLY A 28 -1.25 -2.19 -21.99
CA GLY A 28 -0.98 -1.08 -21.10
C GLY A 28 -2.17 -0.14 -20.95
N ASN A 29 -2.88 0.16 -22.02
CA ASN A 29 -4.10 0.98 -22.00
C ASN A 29 -5.25 0.29 -21.27
N ILE A 30 -5.40 -1.01 -21.42
CA ILE A 30 -6.41 -1.80 -20.68
C ILE A 30 -6.07 -1.81 -19.19
N ARG A 31 -4.83 -2.10 -18.83
CA ARG A 31 -4.38 -2.15 -17.42
C ARG A 31 -4.42 -0.80 -16.71
N TRP A 32 -4.22 0.29 -17.43
CA TRP A 32 -4.37 1.64 -16.89
C TRP A 32 -5.75 1.91 -16.30
N LYS A 33 -6.79 1.33 -16.90
CA LYS A 33 -8.17 1.48 -16.47
C LYS A 33 -8.60 0.48 -15.38
N GLN A 34 -7.78 -0.53 -15.12
CA GLN A 34 -8.07 -1.60 -14.16
C GLN A 34 -7.41 -1.33 -12.82
N THR A 35 -8.12 -1.62 -11.73
CA THR A 35 -7.55 -1.65 -10.38
C THR A 35 -6.84 -2.97 -10.16
N MET A 36 -5.62 -2.95 -9.66
CA MET A 36 -4.92 -4.18 -9.25
C MET A 36 -5.40 -4.63 -7.89
N ASN A 37 -6.00 -5.81 -7.82
CA ASN A 37 -6.49 -6.38 -6.57
C ASN A 37 -5.45 -7.27 -5.88
N GLU A 38 -4.43 -7.70 -6.62
CA GLU A 38 -3.39 -8.59 -6.13
C GLU A 38 -2.03 -8.16 -6.66
N VAL A 39 -1.04 -8.07 -5.78
CA VAL A 39 0.35 -7.80 -6.13
C VAL A 39 1.24 -8.86 -5.51
N ILE A 40 1.95 -9.62 -6.35
CA ILE A 40 2.87 -10.67 -5.94
C ILE A 40 4.30 -10.17 -6.11
N LEU A 41 5.05 -10.12 -5.01
CA LEU A 41 6.45 -9.73 -4.99
C LEU A 41 7.34 -10.95 -4.79
N GLN A 42 7.97 -11.41 -5.86
CA GLN A 42 8.92 -12.51 -5.84
C GLN A 42 10.35 -11.94 -5.84
N LEU A 43 10.85 -11.64 -4.65
CA LEU A 43 12.14 -10.97 -4.45
C LEU A 43 13.04 -11.79 -3.53
N GLY A 44 14.34 -11.68 -3.76
CA GLY A 44 15.35 -12.33 -2.93
C GLY A 44 15.43 -11.79 -1.49
N LYS A 45 16.15 -12.50 -0.64
CA LYS A 45 16.45 -12.05 0.72
C LYS A 45 17.23 -10.72 0.69
N GLY A 46 16.88 -9.79 1.56
CA GLY A 46 17.55 -8.48 1.64
C GLY A 46 17.13 -7.48 0.56
N SER A 47 16.12 -7.78 -0.26
CA SER A 47 15.62 -6.88 -1.31
C SER A 47 14.80 -5.68 -0.81
N GLY A 48 14.52 -5.60 0.49
CA GLY A 48 13.71 -4.55 1.08
C GLY A 48 12.20 -4.71 0.90
N LYS A 49 11.71 -5.93 0.61
CA LYS A 49 10.27 -6.20 0.43
C LYS A 49 9.42 -5.82 1.64
N ASP A 50 9.93 -6.06 2.84
CA ASP A 50 9.22 -5.68 4.08
C ASP A 50 9.12 -4.16 4.22
N TYR A 51 10.17 -3.45 3.84
CA TYR A 51 10.18 -1.99 3.81
C TYR A 51 9.18 -1.44 2.79
N MET A 52 9.13 -2.00 1.59
CA MET A 52 8.17 -1.62 0.55
C MET A 52 6.73 -1.87 0.99
N SER A 53 6.44 -3.02 1.58
CA SER A 53 5.12 -3.37 2.12
C SER A 53 4.69 -2.40 3.22
N THR A 54 5.61 -2.03 4.11
CA THR A 54 5.35 -1.05 5.17
C THR A 54 4.96 0.32 4.62
N ILE A 55 5.65 0.79 3.58
CA ILE A 55 5.33 2.06 2.93
C ILE A 55 3.95 2.00 2.28
N ALA A 56 3.65 0.91 1.56
CA ALA A 56 2.35 0.74 0.90
C ALA A 56 1.19 0.71 1.90
N VAL A 57 1.34 -0.02 3.01
CA VAL A 57 0.33 -0.06 4.08
C VAL A 57 0.17 1.31 4.73
N ALA A 58 1.26 2.02 5.02
CA ALA A 58 1.19 3.37 5.59
C ALA A 58 0.44 4.33 4.66
N TYR A 59 0.64 4.24 3.37
CA TYR A 59 -0.06 5.03 2.38
C TYR A 59 -1.56 4.70 2.32
N ILE A 60 -1.93 3.42 2.34
CA ILE A 60 -3.32 2.98 2.36
C ILE A 60 -4.03 3.49 3.62
N VAL A 61 -3.40 3.35 4.80
CA VAL A 61 -3.94 3.87 6.07
C VAL A 61 -4.13 5.39 5.99
N TYR A 62 -3.17 6.11 5.45
CA TYR A 62 -3.29 7.55 5.24
C TYR A 62 -4.49 7.92 4.36
N LEU A 63 -4.67 7.23 3.25
CA LEU A 63 -5.83 7.45 2.36
C LEU A 63 -7.16 7.18 3.07
N LEU A 64 -7.25 6.11 3.85
CA LEU A 64 -8.45 5.77 4.62
C LEU A 64 -8.78 6.83 5.68
N LEU A 65 -7.75 7.40 6.32
CA LEU A 65 -7.92 8.48 7.30
C LEU A 65 -8.36 9.81 6.65
N CYS A 66 -8.02 10.03 5.38
CA CYS A 66 -8.47 11.20 4.63
C CYS A 66 -9.94 11.12 4.19
N LEU A 67 -10.53 9.93 4.18
CA LEU A 67 -11.94 9.73 3.83
C LEU A 67 -12.82 10.02 5.04
N LYS A 68 -13.91 10.75 4.83
CA LYS A 68 -14.90 11.04 5.88
C LYS A 68 -15.60 9.77 6.37
N ASP A 69 -15.95 8.90 5.44
CA ASP A 69 -16.57 7.59 5.71
C ASP A 69 -15.95 6.54 4.75
N PRO A 70 -14.86 5.87 5.17
CA PRO A 70 -14.19 4.87 4.34
C PRO A 70 -15.09 3.69 3.97
N ALA A 71 -15.97 3.25 4.88
CA ALA A 71 -16.87 2.13 4.64
C ALA A 71 -17.83 2.44 3.50
N LYS A 72 -18.44 3.62 3.50
CA LYS A 72 -19.35 4.08 2.45
C LYS A 72 -18.62 4.22 1.10
N TYR A 73 -17.39 4.69 1.09
CA TYR A 73 -16.59 4.79 -0.12
C TYR A 73 -16.41 3.43 -0.81
N TYR A 74 -16.23 2.36 -0.02
CA TYR A 74 -16.11 0.98 -0.52
C TYR A 74 -17.43 0.22 -0.62
N GLY A 75 -18.57 0.90 -0.56
CA GLY A 75 -19.89 0.31 -0.71
C GLY A 75 -20.37 -0.53 0.48
N LYS A 76 -19.76 -0.35 1.67
CA LYS A 76 -20.18 -0.99 2.91
C LYS A 76 -21.19 -0.12 3.67
N PRO A 77 -21.94 -0.70 4.63
CA PRO A 77 -22.78 0.08 5.54
C PRO A 77 -21.97 1.16 6.28
N PRO A 78 -22.54 2.35 6.54
CA PRO A 78 -21.87 3.40 7.27
C PRO A 78 -21.42 2.92 8.66
N GLY A 79 -20.17 3.23 9.03
CA GLY A 79 -19.60 2.84 10.33
C GLY A 79 -19.06 1.41 10.42
N ASP A 80 -19.10 0.66 9.31
CA ASP A 80 -18.50 -0.67 9.25
C ASP A 80 -16.95 -0.59 9.30
N SER A 81 -16.31 -1.62 9.84
CA SER A 81 -14.85 -1.64 9.96
C SER A 81 -14.16 -2.02 8.65
N ILE A 82 -12.98 -1.45 8.46
CA ILE A 82 -12.05 -1.86 7.42
C ILE A 82 -10.82 -2.46 8.08
N ASP A 83 -10.59 -3.74 7.84
CA ASP A 83 -9.51 -4.47 8.46
C ASP A 83 -8.32 -4.63 7.51
N ILE A 84 -7.13 -4.37 8.02
CA ILE A 84 -5.87 -4.64 7.32
C ILE A 84 -5.23 -5.85 7.98
N ILE A 85 -5.18 -6.97 7.26
CA ILE A 85 -4.68 -8.23 7.78
C ILE A 85 -3.24 -8.46 7.30
N ASN A 86 -2.34 -8.68 8.25
CA ASN A 86 -0.97 -9.11 7.98
C ASN A 86 -0.78 -10.56 8.41
N ILE A 87 -0.38 -11.41 7.47
CA ILE A 87 -0.17 -12.83 7.67
C ILE A 87 1.32 -13.16 7.49
N ALA A 88 1.90 -13.85 8.47
CA ALA A 88 3.27 -14.35 8.41
C ALA A 88 3.33 -15.77 8.97
N ILE A 89 4.49 -16.43 8.84
CA ILE A 89 4.70 -17.81 9.30
C ILE A 89 4.45 -17.94 10.81
N ASN A 90 4.79 -16.89 11.59
CA ASN A 90 4.49 -16.86 13.02
C ASN A 90 4.04 -15.45 13.46
N ALA A 91 3.39 -15.38 14.63
CA ALA A 91 2.83 -14.15 15.17
C ALA A 91 3.88 -13.08 15.48
N ASP A 92 5.06 -13.47 15.93
CA ASP A 92 6.15 -12.53 16.23
C ASP A 92 6.68 -11.86 14.96
N GLN A 93 6.81 -12.61 13.88
CA GLN A 93 7.21 -12.09 12.59
C GLN A 93 6.15 -11.12 12.05
N ALA A 94 4.87 -11.47 12.13
CA ALA A 94 3.77 -10.60 11.72
C ALA A 94 3.79 -9.26 12.48
N LYS A 95 3.97 -9.28 13.79
CA LYS A 95 4.05 -8.09 14.63
C LYS A 95 5.30 -7.24 14.36
N ARG A 96 6.47 -7.87 14.28
CA ARG A 96 7.74 -7.16 14.14
C ARG A 96 7.89 -6.47 12.80
N VAL A 97 7.56 -7.15 11.73
CA VAL A 97 7.83 -6.65 10.38
C VAL A 97 6.92 -5.48 10.02
N LEU A 98 5.63 -5.60 10.26
CA LEU A 98 4.69 -4.56 9.84
C LEU A 98 4.41 -3.53 10.94
N PHE A 99 3.92 -3.96 12.10
CA PHE A 99 3.46 -3.05 13.14
C PHE A 99 4.58 -2.26 13.82
N TRP A 100 5.74 -2.88 14.05
CA TRP A 100 6.89 -2.17 14.63
C TRP A 100 7.48 -1.15 13.68
N SER A 101 7.54 -1.48 12.40
CA SER A 101 8.04 -0.56 11.38
C SER A 101 7.11 0.62 11.19
N LEU A 102 5.79 0.41 11.20
CA LEU A 102 4.78 1.46 11.18
C LEU A 102 4.87 2.35 12.42
N ARG A 103 4.95 1.76 13.62
CA ARG A 103 5.01 2.49 14.89
C ARG A 103 6.25 3.38 15.00
N LYS A 104 7.42 2.89 14.57
CA LYS A 104 8.66 3.69 14.65
C LYS A 104 8.74 4.85 13.67
N ARG A 105 8.14 4.74 12.49
CA ARG A 105 8.35 5.70 11.41
C ARG A 105 7.15 6.58 11.08
N SER A 106 5.94 6.03 11.11
CA SER A 106 4.75 6.75 10.63
C SER A 106 4.06 7.54 11.73
N ILE A 107 3.93 7.00 12.93
CA ILE A 107 3.23 7.70 14.01
C ILE A 107 3.97 8.97 14.43
N ARG A 108 5.30 8.95 14.49
CA ARG A 108 6.06 10.17 14.81
C ARG A 108 5.92 11.26 13.75
N ARG A 109 5.88 10.90 12.47
CA ARG A 109 5.72 11.88 11.38
C ARG A 109 4.28 12.39 11.28
N LEU A 110 3.30 11.53 11.47
CA LEU A 110 1.88 11.92 11.49
C LEU A 110 1.56 12.79 12.70
N GLN A 111 2.12 12.48 13.88
CA GLN A 111 1.97 13.32 15.06
C GLN A 111 2.65 14.68 14.90
N CYS A 112 3.81 14.76 14.25
CA CYS A 112 4.45 16.03 13.91
C CYS A 112 3.62 16.85 12.92
N ALA A 113 3.06 16.22 11.89
CA ALA A 113 2.24 16.90 10.89
C ALA A 113 0.92 17.43 11.48
N LEU A 114 0.28 16.67 12.36
CA LEU A 114 -0.95 17.07 13.05
C LEU A 114 -0.72 18.13 14.14
N ARG A 115 0.49 18.21 14.69
CA ARG A 115 0.84 19.22 15.69
C ARG A 115 1.19 20.58 15.06
N ASN A 116 1.55 20.61 13.79
CA ASN A 116 1.93 21.82 13.06
C ASN A 116 0.82 22.35 12.13
N SER A 117 -0.34 21.73 12.14
CA SER A 117 -1.57 22.19 11.48
C SER A 117 -2.56 22.73 12.51
#